data_26d8f2813a731b8b68bf093eb1687162
#
_entry.id   26d8f2813a731b8b68bf093eb1687162
#
_cell.length_a   1.000
_cell.length_b   1.000
_cell.length_c   1.000
_cell.angle_alpha   90.00
_cell.angle_beta   90.00
_cell.angle_gamma   90.00
#
_symmetry.space_group_name_H-M   'P 1'
#
loop_
_entity.id
_entity.type
_entity.pdbx_description
1 polymer ?
#
loop_
_entity_poly.entity_id
_entity_poly.type
_entity_poly.pdbx_seq_one_letter_code
_entity_poly.pdbx_strand_id
1 'polypeptide(L)'
;MATVFTMIINGGDLPGRFVYEDDEVVAFLTIEPMTQGHTLVVPRAEVDNWQELDPAVFNKVMSVAQLIGRAVTTAFDAERAGLIIAGLEVPHLHVHVFPARNLSDFGFAGVDRNPSAESLDEAQAKIKAALAQLA
;
A
#
# COMPACT_ATOMS: atom_id res chain seq x y z
N MET A 1 13.41 18.30 2.79
CA MET A 1 13.46 17.59 1.51
C MET A 1 12.33 16.57 1.44
N ALA A 2 11.58 16.58 0.35
CA ALA A 2 10.44 15.67 0.19
C ALA A 2 10.90 14.22 0.02
N THR A 3 10.19 13.29 0.65
CA THR A 3 10.43 11.86 0.44
C THR A 3 9.93 11.45 -0.94
N VAL A 4 10.35 10.27 -1.41
CA VAL A 4 9.86 9.70 -2.66
C VAL A 4 8.32 9.54 -2.62
N PHE A 5 7.76 9.23 -1.47
CA PHE A 5 6.31 9.08 -1.34
C PHE A 5 5.58 10.43 -1.44
N THR A 6 6.13 11.49 -0.88
CA THR A 6 5.55 12.82 -1.06
C THR A 6 5.56 13.22 -2.54
N MET A 7 6.63 12.90 -3.26
CA MET A 7 6.70 13.17 -4.70
C MET A 7 5.63 12.42 -5.49
N ILE A 8 5.36 11.16 -5.11
CA ILE A 8 4.28 10.36 -5.71
C ILE A 8 2.92 10.97 -5.37
N ILE A 9 2.71 11.31 -4.10
CA ILE A 9 1.43 11.83 -3.58
C ILE A 9 1.08 13.15 -4.28
N ASN A 10 2.04 14.01 -4.49
CA ASN A 10 1.80 15.31 -5.13
C ASN A 10 1.51 15.21 -6.63
N GLY A 11 1.70 14.04 -7.23
CA GLY A 11 1.15 13.73 -8.54
C GLY A 11 1.87 14.32 -9.75
N GLY A 12 2.95 15.04 -9.57
CA GLY A 12 3.66 15.66 -10.69
C GLY A 12 5.08 15.17 -10.86
N ASP A 13 5.67 14.70 -9.77
CA ASP A 13 7.11 14.40 -9.74
C ASP A 13 7.42 12.96 -10.09
N LEU A 14 6.63 12.02 -9.55
CA LEU A 14 6.81 10.60 -9.80
C LEU A 14 5.45 9.93 -10.01
N PRO A 15 5.36 8.94 -10.90
CA PRO A 15 4.09 8.24 -11.12
C PRO A 15 3.74 7.33 -9.95
N GLY A 16 2.44 7.13 -9.75
CA GLY A 16 1.93 6.18 -8.77
C GLY A 16 0.62 5.57 -9.25
N ARG A 17 0.43 4.29 -8.94
CA ARG A 17 -0.84 3.59 -9.25
C ARG A 17 -1.73 3.63 -8.03
N PHE A 18 -2.47 4.73 -7.90
CA PHE A 18 -3.35 4.96 -6.75
C PHE A 18 -4.57 4.06 -6.81
N VAL A 19 -4.98 3.57 -5.64
CA VAL A 19 -6.22 2.81 -5.47
C VAL A 19 -7.16 3.48 -4.47
N TYR A 20 -6.65 4.36 -3.62
CA TYR A 20 -7.44 5.08 -2.62
C TYR A 20 -6.79 6.44 -2.34
N GLU A 21 -7.62 7.47 -2.15
CA GLU A 21 -7.15 8.80 -1.75
C GLU A 21 -8.19 9.49 -0.89
N ASP A 22 -7.75 10.15 0.17
CA ASP A 22 -8.55 11.11 0.90
C ASP A 22 -7.65 12.27 1.39
N ASP A 23 -8.17 13.12 2.28
CA ASP A 23 -7.44 14.31 2.72
C ASP A 23 -6.18 13.99 3.53
N GLU A 24 -6.11 12.82 4.16
CA GLU A 24 -5.04 12.48 5.09
C GLU A 24 -4.20 11.29 4.66
N VAL A 25 -4.78 10.36 3.88
CA VAL A 25 -4.18 9.07 3.58
C VAL A 25 -4.35 8.75 2.11
N VAL A 26 -3.32 8.15 1.53
CA VAL A 26 -3.37 7.61 0.17
C VAL A 26 -2.94 6.14 0.20
N ALA A 27 -3.34 5.41 -0.83
CA ALA A 27 -2.86 4.05 -1.04
C ALA A 27 -2.51 3.86 -2.51
N PHE A 28 -1.35 3.30 -2.76
CA PHE A 28 -0.87 3.03 -4.11
C PHE A 28 -0.01 1.76 -4.13
N LEU A 29 0.12 1.17 -5.31
CA LEU A 29 0.87 -0.08 -5.44
C LEU A 29 2.36 0.16 -5.28
N THR A 30 3.03 -0.77 -4.61
CA THR A 30 4.50 -0.81 -4.63
C THR A 30 4.97 -1.31 -5.99
N ILE A 31 6.17 -0.87 -6.39
CA ILE A 31 6.83 -1.37 -7.60
C ILE A 31 7.70 -2.60 -7.31
N GLU A 32 7.77 -3.05 -6.07
CA GLU A 32 8.48 -4.26 -5.66
C GLU A 32 7.56 -5.13 -4.79
N PRO A 33 6.53 -5.75 -5.39
CA PRO A 33 5.54 -6.48 -4.63
C PRO A 33 6.05 -7.79 -4.04
N MET A 34 5.63 -8.08 -2.81
CA MET A 34 5.78 -9.40 -2.20
C MET A 34 4.87 -10.40 -2.90
N THR A 35 3.65 -9.97 -3.20
CA THR A 35 2.67 -10.70 -4.01
C THR A 35 1.94 -9.70 -4.89
N GLN A 36 1.30 -10.18 -5.96
CA GLN A 36 0.52 -9.29 -6.82
C GLN A 36 -0.61 -8.66 -6.00
N GLY A 37 -0.74 -7.34 -6.06
CA GLY A 37 -1.72 -6.61 -5.27
C GLY A 37 -1.14 -5.94 -4.03
N HIS A 38 0.15 -6.11 -3.77
CA HIS A 38 0.84 -5.47 -2.65
C HIS A 38 0.71 -3.96 -2.76
N THR A 39 0.07 -3.37 -1.76
CA THR A 39 -0.29 -1.95 -1.71
C THR A 39 0.39 -1.28 -0.53
N LEU A 40 0.76 -0.04 -0.69
CA LEU A 40 1.31 0.80 0.38
C LEU A 40 0.22 1.78 0.83
N VAL A 41 -0.05 1.82 2.12
CA VAL A 41 -0.99 2.79 2.72
C VAL A 41 -0.15 3.82 3.45
N VAL A 42 -0.29 5.08 3.05
CA VAL A 42 0.67 6.13 3.39
C VAL A 42 -0.06 7.39 3.84
N PRO A 43 0.28 7.97 5.01
CA PRO A 43 -0.26 9.27 5.37
C PRO A 43 0.39 10.34 4.49
N ARG A 44 -0.36 11.39 4.17
CA ARG A 44 0.21 12.52 3.41
C ARG A 44 1.28 13.25 4.21
N ALA A 45 1.17 13.26 5.54
CA ALA A 45 2.18 13.85 6.41
C ALA A 45 3.49 13.06 6.35
N GLU A 46 4.61 13.75 6.23
CA GLU A 46 5.94 13.13 6.23
C GLU A 46 6.39 12.82 7.65
N VAL A 47 5.91 11.73 8.21
CA VAL A 47 6.35 11.23 9.51
C VAL A 47 7.02 9.89 9.28
N ASP A 48 8.25 9.73 9.76
CA ASP A 48 9.06 8.54 9.51
C ASP A 48 8.60 7.37 10.38
N ASN A 49 8.60 7.56 11.70
CA ASN A 49 8.31 6.48 12.64
C ASN A 49 6.82 6.46 12.99
N TRP A 50 6.19 5.30 12.84
CA TRP A 50 4.76 5.17 13.13
C TRP A 50 4.41 5.55 14.58
N GLN A 51 5.32 5.34 15.52
CA GLN A 51 5.10 5.66 16.92
C GLN A 51 5.13 7.18 17.21
N GLU A 52 5.58 7.99 16.23
CA GLU A 52 5.62 9.45 16.35
C GLU A 52 4.42 10.12 15.68
N LEU A 53 3.62 9.37 14.93
CA LEU A 53 2.47 9.93 14.22
C LEU A 53 1.36 10.27 15.20
N ASP A 54 0.63 11.36 14.93
CA ASP A 54 -0.58 11.71 15.69
C ASP A 54 -1.51 10.48 15.72
N PRO A 55 -1.95 10.05 16.92
CA PRO A 55 -2.80 8.87 17.04
C PRO A 55 -4.07 8.91 16.18
N ALA A 56 -4.69 10.09 16.02
CA ALA A 56 -5.88 10.19 15.18
C ALA A 56 -5.55 9.89 13.72
N VAL A 57 -4.41 10.36 13.22
CA VAL A 57 -3.95 10.09 11.86
C VAL A 57 -3.53 8.64 11.73
N PHE A 58 -2.83 8.09 12.72
CA PHE A 58 -2.45 6.67 12.72
C PHE A 58 -3.68 5.76 12.66
N ASN A 59 -4.71 6.07 13.45
CA ASN A 59 -5.96 5.31 13.42
C ASN A 59 -6.60 5.38 12.02
N LYS A 60 -6.55 6.52 11.37
CA LYS A 60 -7.05 6.68 10.00
C LYS A 60 -6.26 5.82 9.01
N VAL A 61 -4.93 5.82 9.13
CA VAL A 61 -4.06 4.99 8.30
C VAL A 61 -4.43 3.52 8.46
N MET A 62 -4.63 3.07 9.70
CA MET A 62 -4.98 1.67 9.97
C MET A 62 -6.39 1.31 9.47
N SER A 63 -7.34 2.25 9.54
CA SER A 63 -8.68 2.04 8.98
C SER A 63 -8.61 1.86 7.46
N VAL A 64 -7.81 2.66 6.78
CA VAL A 64 -7.60 2.52 5.34
C VAL A 64 -6.87 1.21 5.04
N ALA A 65 -5.85 0.85 5.83
CA ALA A 65 -5.15 -0.42 5.67
C ALA A 65 -6.11 -1.62 5.79
N GLN A 66 -7.05 -1.56 6.73
CA GLN A 66 -8.08 -2.60 6.87
C GLN A 66 -8.96 -2.70 5.63
N LEU A 67 -9.37 -1.56 5.10
CA LEU A 67 -10.18 -1.51 3.88
C LEU A 67 -9.41 -2.11 2.70
N ILE A 68 -8.15 -1.73 2.53
CA ILE A 68 -7.29 -2.27 1.48
C ILE A 68 -7.11 -3.78 1.69
N GLY A 69 -6.96 -4.24 2.94
CA GLY A 69 -6.86 -5.67 3.25
C GLY A 69 -8.07 -6.46 2.75
N ARG A 70 -9.27 -5.92 2.96
CA ARG A 70 -10.49 -6.53 2.42
C ARG A 70 -10.50 -6.54 0.91
N ALA A 71 -10.05 -5.46 0.29
CA ALA A 71 -10.03 -5.35 -1.16
C ALA A 71 -9.06 -6.35 -1.80
N VAL A 72 -7.84 -6.48 -1.26
CA VAL A 72 -6.84 -7.38 -1.85
C VAL A 72 -7.20 -8.85 -1.67
N THR A 73 -7.82 -9.22 -0.55
CA THR A 73 -8.26 -10.62 -0.38
C THR A 73 -9.38 -10.96 -1.35
N THR A 74 -10.30 -10.04 -1.60
CA THR A 74 -11.38 -10.23 -2.58
C THR A 74 -10.83 -10.25 -4.00
N ALA A 75 -9.99 -9.27 -4.33
CA ALA A 75 -9.48 -9.10 -5.70
C ALA A 75 -8.61 -10.27 -6.16
N PHE A 76 -7.85 -10.88 -5.25
CA PHE A 76 -6.89 -11.93 -5.59
C PHE A 76 -7.26 -13.30 -5.00
N ASP A 77 -8.48 -13.42 -4.48
CA ASP A 77 -8.99 -14.66 -3.91
C ASP A 77 -7.98 -15.27 -2.92
N ALA A 78 -7.49 -14.45 -2.01
CA ALA A 78 -6.56 -14.86 -0.98
C ALA A 78 -7.27 -15.02 0.36
N GLU A 79 -6.79 -15.95 1.14
CA GLU A 79 -7.37 -16.24 2.45
C GLU A 79 -7.13 -15.12 3.45
N ARG A 80 -5.98 -14.46 3.36
CA ARG A 80 -5.58 -13.42 4.31
C ARG A 80 -4.91 -12.25 3.62
N ALA A 81 -4.94 -11.10 4.30
CA ALA A 81 -4.09 -9.97 3.98
C ALA A 81 -2.98 -9.90 5.01
N GLY A 82 -1.74 -9.80 4.55
CA GLY A 82 -0.61 -9.51 5.41
C GLY A 82 -0.46 -8.02 5.63
N LEU A 83 0.08 -7.62 6.77
CA LEU A 83 0.32 -6.23 7.10
C LEU A 83 1.69 -6.10 7.78
N ILE A 84 2.54 -5.23 7.25
CA ILE A 84 3.88 -5.00 7.80
C ILE A 84 4.16 -3.50 7.84
N ILE A 85 4.77 -3.04 8.94
CA ILE A 85 5.38 -1.72 9.04
C ILE A 85 6.86 -1.95 9.29
N ALA A 86 7.69 -1.69 8.30
CA ALA A 86 9.14 -1.88 8.41
C ALA A 86 9.88 -0.55 8.58
N GLY A 87 9.72 0.38 7.63
CA GLY A 87 10.22 1.73 7.75
C GLY A 87 11.74 1.89 7.68
N LEU A 88 12.45 0.94 7.11
CA LEU A 88 13.92 0.99 7.09
C LEU A 88 14.51 1.55 5.79
N GLU A 89 13.70 1.75 4.76
CA GLU A 89 14.18 2.23 3.46
C GLU A 89 13.78 3.67 3.17
N VAL A 90 12.49 4.00 3.29
CA VAL A 90 11.98 5.34 3.00
C VAL A 90 11.55 5.99 4.32
N PRO A 91 12.08 7.19 4.65
CA PRO A 91 11.75 7.86 5.92
C PRO A 91 10.38 8.55 5.87
N HIS A 92 9.36 7.80 5.55
CA HIS A 92 7.98 8.21 5.46
C HIS A 92 7.13 6.98 5.75
N LEU A 93 6.34 7.01 6.81
CA LEU A 93 5.55 5.86 7.23
C LEU A 93 4.78 5.28 6.05
N HIS A 94 4.87 3.98 5.89
CA HIS A 94 4.07 3.24 4.92
C HIS A 94 3.75 1.88 5.47
N VAL A 95 2.48 1.51 5.34
CA VAL A 95 1.98 0.23 5.81
C VAL A 95 1.84 -0.67 4.59
N HIS A 96 2.57 -1.78 4.59
CA HIS A 96 2.49 -2.78 3.52
C HIS A 96 1.26 -3.65 3.74
N VAL A 97 0.39 -3.74 2.74
CA VAL A 97 -0.79 -4.61 2.77
C VAL A 97 -0.78 -5.45 1.49
N PHE A 98 -0.87 -6.75 1.63
CA PHE A 98 -0.73 -7.65 0.48
C PHE A 98 -1.56 -8.92 0.68
N PRO A 99 -2.07 -9.52 -0.42
CA PRO A 99 -2.76 -10.81 -0.30
C PRO A 99 -1.73 -11.89 0.02
N ALA A 100 -2.03 -12.73 1.01
CA ALA A 100 -1.10 -13.75 1.49
C ALA A 100 -1.77 -15.12 1.53
N ARG A 101 -1.05 -16.15 1.09
CA ARG A 101 -1.50 -17.53 1.08
C ARG A 101 -0.68 -18.43 1.98
N ASN A 102 0.57 -18.04 2.27
CA ASN A 102 1.45 -18.77 3.15
C ASN A 102 2.49 -17.83 3.78
N LEU A 103 3.21 -18.32 4.76
CA LEU A 103 4.19 -17.51 5.49
C LEU A 103 5.34 -17.04 4.61
N SER A 104 5.67 -17.77 3.56
CA SER A 104 6.74 -17.38 2.64
C SER A 104 6.41 -16.14 1.82
N ASP A 105 5.12 -15.73 1.76
CA ASP A 105 4.72 -14.50 1.10
C ASP A 105 5.14 -13.26 1.89
N PHE A 106 5.46 -13.40 3.17
CA PHE A 106 5.90 -12.30 4.03
C PHE A 106 7.41 -12.16 3.95
N GLY A 107 7.89 -10.98 3.60
CA GLY A 107 9.30 -10.68 3.62
C GLY A 107 9.79 -10.00 2.36
N PHE A 108 10.77 -9.13 2.53
CA PHE A 108 11.29 -8.30 1.45
C PHE A 108 12.31 -9.01 0.57
N ALA A 109 12.86 -10.13 1.03
CA ALA A 109 13.86 -10.87 0.26
C ALA A 109 13.26 -11.51 -1.00
N GLY A 110 11.96 -11.84 -0.95
CA GLY A 110 11.26 -12.49 -2.06
C GLY A 110 10.47 -11.55 -2.97
N VAL A 111 10.66 -10.24 -2.84
CA VAL A 111 9.91 -9.30 -3.68
C VAL A 111 10.27 -9.45 -5.15
N ASP A 112 9.28 -9.21 -6.02
CA ASP A 112 9.51 -9.11 -7.45
C ASP A 112 10.08 -7.72 -7.74
N ARG A 113 11.33 -7.66 -8.14
CA ARG A 113 12.02 -6.39 -8.38
C ARG A 113 11.78 -5.82 -9.77
N ASN A 114 11.06 -6.56 -10.61
CA ASN A 114 10.81 -6.13 -11.99
C ASN A 114 9.44 -6.62 -12.46
N PRO A 115 8.36 -6.21 -11.77
CA PRO A 115 7.01 -6.60 -12.22
C PRO A 115 6.70 -5.93 -13.55
N SER A 116 5.89 -6.58 -14.39
CA SER A 116 5.46 -5.98 -15.64
C SER A 116 4.47 -4.86 -15.39
N ALA A 117 4.45 -3.85 -16.26
CA ALA A 117 3.45 -2.79 -16.20
C ALA A 117 2.04 -3.37 -16.29
N GLU A 118 1.83 -4.39 -17.10
CA GLU A 118 0.54 -5.07 -17.23
C GLU A 118 0.08 -5.69 -15.93
N SER A 119 0.99 -6.35 -15.20
CA SER A 119 0.68 -6.95 -13.90
C SER A 119 0.27 -5.89 -12.87
N LEU A 120 0.99 -4.77 -12.84
CA LEU A 120 0.68 -3.67 -11.94
C LEU A 120 -0.64 -2.99 -12.31
N ASP A 121 -0.90 -2.77 -13.60
CA ASP A 121 -2.15 -2.17 -14.08
C ASP A 121 -3.34 -3.08 -13.78
N GLU A 122 -3.19 -4.40 -13.97
CA GLU A 122 -4.22 -5.36 -13.65
C GLU A 122 -4.52 -5.36 -12.14
N ALA A 123 -3.49 -5.33 -11.31
CA ALA A 123 -3.64 -5.29 -9.87
C ALA A 123 -4.38 -4.02 -9.43
N GLN A 124 -4.03 -2.87 -9.98
CA GLN A 124 -4.71 -1.62 -9.70
C GLN A 124 -6.20 -1.69 -10.04
N ALA A 125 -6.51 -2.19 -11.23
CA ALA A 125 -7.90 -2.31 -11.69
C ALA A 125 -8.71 -3.23 -10.79
N LYS A 126 -8.16 -4.37 -10.41
CA LYS A 126 -8.83 -5.35 -9.55
C LYS A 126 -9.10 -4.80 -8.15
N ILE A 127 -8.13 -4.11 -7.58
CA ILE A 127 -8.27 -3.52 -6.24
C ILE A 127 -9.32 -2.41 -6.27
N LYS A 128 -9.28 -1.53 -7.27
CA LYS A 128 -10.28 -0.46 -7.41
C LYS A 128 -11.69 -1.02 -7.57
N ALA A 129 -11.84 -2.10 -8.33
CA ALA A 129 -13.15 -2.75 -8.50
C ALA A 129 -13.64 -3.36 -7.19
N ALA A 130 -12.75 -3.99 -6.42
CA ALA A 130 -13.10 -4.55 -5.11
C ALA A 130 -13.50 -3.44 -4.13
N LEU A 131 -12.77 -2.33 -4.11
CA LEU A 131 -13.09 -1.19 -3.25
C LEU A 131 -14.47 -0.61 -3.58
N ALA A 132 -14.82 -0.54 -4.86
CA ALA A 132 -16.13 -0.05 -5.29
C ALA A 132 -17.27 -0.94 -4.76
N GLN A 133 -17.04 -2.25 -4.67
CA GLN A 133 -18.04 -3.18 -4.12
C GLN A 133 -18.18 -3.07 -2.61
N LEU A 134 -17.15 -2.62 -1.92
CA LEU A 134 -17.16 -2.47 -0.46
C LEU A 134 -17.76 -1.13 0.01
N ALA A 135 -17.90 -0.20 -0.90
CA ALA A 135 -18.39 1.15 -0.59
C ALA A 135 -19.89 1.16 -0.29
#